data_287731c39588c69898f0f1c3d0656abf
#
_entry.id   287731c39588c69898f0f1c3d0656abf
#
_cell.length_a   1.000
_cell.length_b   1.000
_cell.length_c   1.000
_cell.angle_alpha   90.00
_cell.angle_beta   90.00
_cell.angle_gamma   90.00
#
_symmetry.space_group_name_H-M   'P 1'
#
loop_
_entity.id
_entity.type
_entity.pdbx_description
1 polymer ?
#
loop_
_entity_poly.entity_id
_entity_poly.type
_entity_poly.pdbx_seq_one_letter_code
_entity_poly.pdbx_strand_id
1 'polypeptide(L)'
;MQYWLIKTEPTSFSIHDLAKAAKQTTFWEGVRNYQARNFLRAMKKDDRAIFYHSNCTPPAAVGVAAIVREAYPDPTAWNTKSKYFDAKASPENPVWSMVDVQLVEMFPNAVAIDVMRGTKALAGMELLRRGSRLSVTPLTAAEFRTIEKLGR
;
A
#
# COMPACT_ATOMS: atom_id res chain seq x y z
N MET A 1 -16.88 1.89 -4.58
CA MET A 1 -15.64 1.93 -3.80
C MET A 1 -14.88 0.64 -4.00
N GLN A 2 -13.61 0.73 -4.30
CA GLN A 2 -12.72 -0.43 -4.39
C GLN A 2 -11.78 -0.47 -3.21
N TYR A 3 -11.20 -1.64 -2.97
CA TYR A 3 -10.34 -1.90 -1.82
C TYR A 3 -8.99 -2.44 -2.27
N TRP A 4 -7.95 -2.04 -1.55
CA TRP A 4 -6.56 -2.31 -1.90
C TRP A 4 -5.76 -2.70 -0.67
N LEU A 5 -4.59 -3.26 -0.89
CA LEU A 5 -3.57 -3.46 0.14
C LEU A 5 -2.28 -2.84 -0.38
N ILE A 6 -1.65 -2.02 0.45
CA ILE A 6 -0.38 -1.38 0.15
C ILE A 6 0.66 -1.79 1.18
N LYS A 7 1.84 -2.16 0.70
CA LYS A 7 2.94 -2.64 1.54
C LYS A 7 4.02 -1.59 1.67
N THR A 8 4.55 -1.47 2.88
CA THR A 8 5.75 -0.69 3.14
C THR A 8 6.58 -1.36 4.23
N GLU A 9 7.89 -1.19 4.18
CA GLU A 9 8.75 -1.61 5.28
C GLU A 9 8.70 -0.54 6.37
N PRO A 10 8.42 -0.90 7.64
CA PRO A 10 8.26 0.11 8.69
C PRO A 10 9.53 0.92 8.98
N THR A 11 10.70 0.41 8.63
CA THR A 11 11.96 1.16 8.74
C THR A 11 12.08 2.24 7.67
N SER A 12 11.37 2.11 6.54
CA SER A 12 11.32 3.13 5.49
C SER A 12 10.18 4.11 5.74
N PHE A 13 8.97 3.61 5.95
CA PHE A 13 7.80 4.44 6.26
C PHE A 13 6.75 3.60 6.97
N SER A 14 6.50 3.90 8.24
CA SER A 14 5.53 3.16 9.07
C SER A 14 4.19 3.88 9.14
N ILE A 15 3.17 3.17 9.66
CA ILE A 15 1.87 3.79 9.94
C ILE A 15 2.01 4.90 10.99
N HIS A 16 2.97 4.78 11.90
CA HIS A 16 3.26 5.84 12.89
C HIS A 16 3.81 7.09 12.20
N ASP A 17 4.65 6.92 11.18
CA ASP A 17 5.13 8.03 10.36
C ASP A 17 3.98 8.73 9.65
N LEU A 18 3.03 7.93 9.12
CA LEU A 18 1.83 8.49 8.48
C LEU A 18 0.99 9.28 9.49
N ALA A 19 0.82 8.75 10.70
CA ALA A 19 0.05 9.44 11.75
C ALA A 19 0.67 10.78 12.15
N LYS A 20 1.99 10.93 12.02
CA LYS A 20 2.72 12.15 12.34
C LYS A 20 2.85 13.10 11.16
N ALA A 21 2.56 12.65 9.95
CA ALA A 21 2.68 13.48 8.76
C ALA A 21 1.64 14.61 8.76
N ALA A 22 1.95 15.69 8.06
CA ALA A 22 1.01 16.80 7.91
C ALA A 22 -0.32 16.31 7.34
N LYS A 23 -1.43 16.62 8.01
CA LYS A 23 -2.78 16.16 7.66
C LYS A 23 -2.88 14.63 7.60
N GLN A 24 -1.94 13.92 8.23
CA GLN A 24 -1.85 12.45 8.20
C GLN A 24 -1.89 11.90 6.78
N THR A 25 -1.21 12.58 5.87
CA THR A 25 -1.24 12.31 4.43
C THR A 25 0.20 12.19 3.90
N THR A 26 0.42 11.27 2.97
CA THR A 26 1.70 11.13 2.28
C THR A 26 1.48 10.72 0.82
N PHE A 27 2.50 10.98 0.00
CA PHE A 27 2.55 10.45 -1.36
C PHE A 27 3.17 9.04 -1.31
N TRP A 28 2.62 8.13 -2.09
CA TRP A 28 3.05 6.72 -2.12
C TRP A 28 4.01 6.48 -3.29
N GLU A 29 5.27 6.85 -3.08
CA GLU A 29 6.33 6.80 -4.09
C GLU A 29 7.03 5.45 -4.14
N GLY A 30 7.86 5.26 -5.16
CA GLY A 30 8.83 4.17 -5.20
C GLY A 30 8.29 2.83 -5.70
N VAL A 31 7.08 2.79 -6.22
CA VAL A 31 6.54 1.56 -6.80
C VAL A 31 7.21 1.32 -8.16
N ARG A 32 7.93 0.21 -8.30
CA ARG A 32 8.76 -0.12 -9.47
C ARG A 32 8.44 -1.49 -10.07
N ASN A 33 7.18 -1.90 -9.97
CA ASN A 33 6.63 -3.07 -10.62
C ASN A 33 5.48 -2.60 -11.52
N TYR A 34 5.45 -3.00 -12.77
CA TYR A 34 4.46 -2.50 -13.72
C TYR A 34 3.03 -2.88 -13.34
N GLN A 35 2.81 -4.08 -12.80
CA GLN A 35 1.48 -4.50 -12.37
C GLN A 35 1.01 -3.69 -11.16
N ALA A 36 1.88 -3.49 -10.17
CA ALA A 36 1.58 -2.66 -8.99
C ALA A 36 1.30 -1.21 -9.41
N ARG A 37 2.09 -0.66 -10.35
CA ARG A 37 1.84 0.66 -10.92
C ARG A 37 0.45 0.75 -11.54
N ASN A 38 0.05 -0.27 -12.30
CA ASN A 38 -1.25 -0.29 -12.95
C ASN A 38 -2.38 -0.31 -11.92
N PHE A 39 -2.18 -0.98 -10.79
CA PHE A 39 -3.14 -0.92 -9.68
C PHE A 39 -3.22 0.48 -9.09
N LEU A 40 -2.09 1.17 -8.89
CA LEU A 40 -2.12 2.57 -8.45
C LEU A 40 -2.93 3.43 -9.41
N ARG A 41 -2.76 3.24 -10.71
CA ARG A 41 -3.49 3.99 -11.73
C ARG A 41 -4.99 3.68 -11.75
N ALA A 42 -5.38 2.52 -11.24
CA ALA A 42 -6.79 2.12 -11.15
C ALA A 42 -7.48 2.65 -9.88
N MET A 43 -6.72 3.10 -8.90
CA MET A 43 -7.28 3.63 -7.66
C MET A 43 -8.06 4.92 -7.88
N LYS A 44 -9.17 5.05 -7.16
CA LYS A 44 -10.03 6.23 -7.21
C LYS A 44 -10.04 6.92 -5.85
N LYS A 45 -10.26 8.23 -5.86
CA LYS A 45 -10.43 8.99 -4.64
C LYS A 45 -11.51 8.33 -3.78
N ASP A 46 -11.25 8.28 -2.48
CA ASP A 46 -12.09 7.66 -1.45
C ASP A 46 -12.04 6.13 -1.40
N ASP A 47 -11.34 5.46 -2.29
CA ASP A 47 -11.02 4.04 -2.13
C ASP A 47 -10.25 3.84 -0.82
N ARG A 48 -10.37 2.64 -0.23
CA ARG A 48 -9.69 2.28 1.00
C ARG A 48 -8.58 1.27 0.74
N ALA A 49 -7.50 1.41 1.49
CA ALA A 49 -6.36 0.50 1.42
C ALA A 49 -5.98 0.00 2.80
N ILE A 50 -5.76 -1.31 2.91
CA ILE A 50 -5.12 -1.88 4.09
C ILE A 50 -3.65 -1.47 4.05
N PHE A 51 -3.18 -0.88 5.13
CA PHE A 51 -1.79 -0.49 5.32
C PHE A 51 -1.05 -1.67 5.95
N TYR A 52 -0.08 -2.22 5.23
CA TYR A 52 0.60 -3.46 5.61
C TYR A 52 2.10 -3.21 5.79
N HIS A 53 2.64 -3.64 6.94
CA HIS A 53 4.07 -3.64 7.21
C HIS A 53 4.69 -4.94 6.73
N SER A 54 5.63 -4.85 5.79
CA SER A 54 6.37 -5.99 5.26
C SER A 54 7.81 -5.99 5.75
N ASN A 55 8.49 -7.13 5.56
CA ASN A 55 9.91 -7.29 5.90
C ASN A 55 10.23 -6.88 7.33
N CYS A 56 9.42 -7.34 8.26
CA CYS A 56 9.56 -7.11 9.71
C CYS A 56 9.01 -8.32 10.46
N THR A 57 9.12 -8.33 11.77
CA THR A 57 8.70 -9.45 12.62
C THR A 57 7.65 -8.99 13.64
N PRO A 58 6.37 -9.40 13.48
CA PRO A 58 5.82 -10.11 12.32
C PRO A 58 5.38 -9.14 11.22
N PRO A 59 5.35 -9.56 9.95
CA PRO A 59 4.64 -8.78 8.92
C PRO A 59 3.15 -8.74 9.28
N ALA A 60 2.51 -7.59 9.14
CA ALA A 60 1.12 -7.43 9.62
C ALA A 60 0.39 -6.29 8.94
N ALA A 61 -0.93 -6.43 8.84
CA ALA A 61 -1.83 -5.31 8.55
C ALA A 61 -1.97 -4.47 9.82
N VAL A 62 -1.74 -3.16 9.70
CA VAL A 62 -1.65 -2.27 10.87
C VAL A 62 -2.67 -1.14 10.86
N GLY A 63 -3.42 -0.97 9.79
CA GLY A 63 -4.44 0.06 9.72
C GLY A 63 -5.05 0.22 8.35
N VAL A 64 -5.78 1.31 8.17
CA VAL A 64 -6.49 1.65 6.94
C VAL A 64 -6.12 3.06 6.52
N ALA A 65 -5.88 3.25 5.24
CA ALA A 65 -5.70 4.57 4.62
C ALA A 65 -6.74 4.77 3.52
N ALA A 66 -7.03 6.04 3.22
CA ALA A 66 -7.90 6.42 2.12
C ALA A 66 -7.05 7.00 0.99
N ILE A 67 -7.46 6.74 -0.26
CA ILE A 67 -6.87 7.40 -1.41
C ILE A 67 -7.46 8.81 -1.49
N VAL A 68 -6.62 9.83 -1.37
CA VAL A 68 -7.07 11.24 -1.39
C VAL A 68 -6.64 11.98 -2.65
N ARG A 69 -5.70 11.43 -3.41
CA ARG A 69 -5.31 11.92 -4.74
C ARG A 69 -5.03 10.75 -5.65
N GLU A 70 -5.70 10.74 -6.81
CA GLU A 70 -5.52 9.71 -7.82
C GLU A 70 -4.14 9.80 -8.48
N ALA A 71 -3.77 8.78 -9.24
CA ALA A 71 -2.42 8.60 -9.76
C ALA A 71 -1.89 9.82 -10.52
N TYR A 72 -0.65 10.16 -10.24
CA TYR A 72 0.12 11.20 -10.94
C TYR A 72 1.58 10.76 -11.02
N PRO A 73 2.40 11.41 -11.89
CA PRO A 73 3.78 10.97 -12.06
C PRO A 73 4.59 10.99 -10.78
N ASP A 74 5.41 9.94 -10.59
CA ASP A 74 6.33 9.82 -9.47
C ASP A 74 7.68 10.46 -9.86
N PRO A 75 8.01 11.67 -9.35
CA PRO A 75 9.20 12.39 -9.75
C PRO A 75 10.50 11.79 -9.20
N THR A 76 10.42 10.87 -8.23
CA THR A 76 11.63 10.21 -7.73
C THR A 76 12.27 9.34 -8.82
N ALA A 77 11.50 8.98 -9.85
CA ALA A 77 12.00 8.15 -10.94
C ALA A 77 13.07 8.86 -11.78
N TRP A 78 13.05 10.18 -11.89
CA TRP A 78 14.08 10.93 -12.61
C TRP A 78 14.98 11.77 -11.71
N ASN A 79 14.93 11.56 -10.42
CA ASN A 79 15.84 12.17 -9.46
C ASN A 79 17.04 11.23 -9.27
N THR A 80 18.20 11.61 -9.80
CA THR A 80 19.41 10.78 -9.74
C THR A 80 19.89 10.49 -8.32
N LYS A 81 19.46 11.27 -7.33
CA LYS A 81 19.80 11.07 -5.91
C LYS A 81 18.83 10.14 -5.20
N SER A 82 17.70 9.80 -5.83
CA SER A 82 16.71 8.91 -5.23
C SER A 82 17.11 7.45 -5.43
N LYS A 83 16.86 6.63 -4.39
CA LYS A 83 17.00 5.17 -4.50
C LYS A 83 15.98 4.56 -5.48
N TYR A 84 14.98 5.34 -5.89
CA TYR A 84 13.95 4.93 -6.85
C TYR A 84 14.21 5.42 -8.27
N PHE A 85 15.39 5.98 -8.52
CA PHE A 85 15.77 6.47 -9.84
C PHE A 85 15.67 5.37 -10.90
N ASP A 86 15.09 5.73 -12.05
CA ASP A 86 15.00 4.87 -13.23
C ASP A 86 15.44 5.70 -14.46
N ALA A 87 16.55 5.32 -15.08
CA ALA A 87 17.10 6.04 -16.22
C ALA A 87 16.17 6.13 -17.43
N LYS A 88 15.16 5.25 -17.51
CA LYS A 88 14.16 5.25 -18.58
C LYS A 88 13.07 6.29 -18.38
N ALA A 89 12.93 6.84 -17.15
CA ALA A 89 11.88 7.79 -16.81
C ALA A 89 12.39 9.22 -16.92
N SER A 90 11.49 10.12 -17.31
CA SER A 90 11.73 11.55 -17.39
C SER A 90 10.41 12.29 -17.19
N PRO A 91 10.42 13.61 -16.97
CA PRO A 91 9.16 14.37 -16.92
C PRO A 91 8.28 14.21 -18.18
N GLU A 92 8.91 14.00 -19.33
CA GLU A 92 8.22 13.81 -20.63
C GLU A 92 7.72 12.38 -20.81
N ASN A 93 8.34 11.40 -20.12
CA ASN A 93 7.95 10.00 -20.14
C ASN A 93 8.05 9.45 -18.71
N PRO A 94 7.06 9.74 -17.86
CA PRO A 94 7.19 9.48 -16.41
C PRO A 94 7.26 8.01 -16.02
N VAL A 95 6.72 7.11 -16.79
CA VAL A 95 6.70 5.65 -16.58
C VAL A 95 6.00 5.24 -15.30
N TRP A 96 6.41 5.81 -14.16
CA TRP A 96 5.96 5.43 -12.81
C TRP A 96 4.98 6.44 -12.24
N SER A 97 4.06 5.93 -11.41
CA SER A 97 2.99 6.72 -10.82
C SER A 97 2.97 6.57 -9.31
N MET A 98 2.38 7.55 -8.64
CA MET A 98 2.10 7.49 -7.21
C MET A 98 0.71 8.05 -6.95
N VAL A 99 0.18 7.75 -5.77
CA VAL A 99 -1.09 8.29 -5.26
C VAL A 99 -0.82 8.95 -3.92
N ASP A 100 -1.75 9.77 -3.43
CA ASP A 100 -1.67 10.25 -2.06
C ASP A 100 -2.65 9.47 -1.20
N VAL A 101 -2.19 9.10 -0.01
CA VAL A 101 -2.98 8.35 0.96
C VAL A 101 -3.04 9.10 2.28
N GLN A 102 -4.19 9.01 2.95
CA GLN A 102 -4.42 9.63 4.25
C GLN A 102 -4.82 8.57 5.26
N LEU A 103 -4.31 8.66 6.48
CA LEU A 103 -4.67 7.73 7.55
C LEU A 103 -6.16 7.81 7.84
N VAL A 104 -6.81 6.65 7.91
CA VAL A 104 -8.21 6.51 8.36
C VAL A 104 -8.25 5.98 9.77
N GLU A 105 -7.54 4.87 10.04
CA GLU A 105 -7.46 4.29 11.37
C GLU A 105 -6.20 3.48 11.56
N MET A 106 -5.69 3.45 12.78
CA MET A 106 -4.67 2.50 13.21
C MET A 106 -5.37 1.35 13.94
N PHE A 107 -5.02 0.12 13.58
CA PHE A 107 -5.61 -1.03 14.27
C PHE A 107 -5.08 -1.13 15.71
N PRO A 108 -5.96 -1.28 16.72
CA PRO A 108 -5.53 -1.63 18.07
C PRO A 108 -4.79 -2.97 18.11
N ASN A 109 -5.16 -3.88 17.20
CA ASN A 109 -4.58 -5.21 17.10
C ASN A 109 -4.00 -5.38 15.71
N ALA A 110 -2.68 -5.38 15.57
CA ALA A 110 -2.04 -5.69 14.30
C ALA A 110 -2.44 -7.10 13.85
N VAL A 111 -2.80 -7.25 12.59
CA VAL A 111 -3.23 -8.54 12.04
C VAL A 111 -2.03 -9.20 11.37
N ALA A 112 -1.34 -10.08 12.09
CA ALA A 112 -0.16 -10.76 11.59
C ALA A 112 -0.49 -11.64 10.39
N ILE A 113 0.49 -11.82 9.50
CA ILE A 113 0.30 -12.64 8.29
C ILE A 113 -0.11 -14.08 8.64
N ASP A 114 0.39 -14.63 9.76
CA ASP A 114 0.02 -15.98 10.17
C ASP A 114 -1.46 -16.08 10.56
N VAL A 115 -2.00 -15.03 11.18
CA VAL A 115 -3.44 -14.95 11.49
C VAL A 115 -4.24 -14.92 10.19
N MET A 116 -3.77 -14.15 9.22
CA MET A 116 -4.44 -14.08 7.90
C MET A 116 -4.42 -15.43 7.19
N ARG A 117 -3.30 -16.15 7.23
CA ARG A 117 -3.21 -17.50 6.65
C ARG A 117 -4.14 -18.50 7.30
N GLY A 118 -4.41 -18.34 8.59
CA GLY A 118 -5.35 -19.17 9.33
C GLY A 118 -6.81 -18.75 9.16
N THR A 119 -7.10 -17.69 8.44
CA THR A 119 -8.46 -17.15 8.26
C THR A 119 -8.99 -17.58 6.89
N LYS A 120 -9.96 -18.49 6.90
CA LYS A 120 -10.51 -19.09 5.68
C LYS A 120 -11.00 -18.04 4.67
N ALA A 121 -11.64 -16.98 5.14
CA ALA A 121 -12.18 -15.93 4.29
C ALA A 121 -11.09 -15.17 3.52
N LEU A 122 -9.83 -15.27 3.92
CA LEU A 122 -8.69 -14.58 3.30
C LEU A 122 -7.85 -15.47 2.40
N ALA A 123 -8.23 -16.74 2.23
CA ALA A 123 -7.40 -17.74 1.53
C ALA A 123 -7.07 -17.35 0.08
N GLY A 124 -7.91 -16.55 -0.57
CA GLY A 124 -7.71 -16.13 -1.96
C GLY A 124 -6.91 -14.86 -2.14
N MET A 125 -6.42 -14.22 -1.06
CA MET A 125 -5.68 -12.97 -1.18
C MET A 125 -4.35 -13.16 -1.90
N GLU A 126 -4.03 -12.20 -2.78
CA GLU A 126 -2.73 -12.17 -3.47
C GLU A 126 -1.56 -12.13 -2.48
N LEU A 127 -1.72 -11.41 -1.37
CA LEU A 127 -0.71 -11.33 -0.31
C LEU A 127 -0.25 -12.70 0.16
N LEU A 128 -1.17 -13.67 0.27
CA LEU A 128 -0.90 -14.99 0.81
C LEU A 128 -0.40 -15.97 -0.26
N ARG A 129 -0.43 -15.59 -1.52
CA ARG A 129 0.06 -16.43 -2.60
C ARG A 129 1.57 -16.57 -2.50
N ARG A 130 2.04 -17.83 -2.59
CA ARG A 130 3.47 -18.12 -2.53
C ARG A 130 4.21 -17.40 -3.68
N GLY A 131 5.29 -16.71 -3.34
CA GLY A 131 6.11 -16.00 -4.31
C GLY A 131 5.55 -14.66 -4.78
N SER A 132 4.43 -14.19 -4.23
CA SER A 132 3.92 -12.87 -4.55
C SER A 132 4.89 -11.80 -4.08
N ARG A 133 5.24 -10.86 -4.99
CA ARG A 133 6.12 -9.73 -4.71
C ARG A 133 5.44 -8.39 -4.96
N LEU A 134 4.14 -8.39 -5.21
CA LEU A 134 3.40 -7.17 -5.48
C LEU A 134 3.27 -6.34 -4.20
N SER A 135 3.67 -5.08 -4.28
CA SER A 135 3.55 -4.13 -3.16
C SER A 135 2.20 -3.43 -3.12
N VAL A 136 1.42 -3.55 -4.18
CA VAL A 136 0.06 -3.00 -4.28
C VAL A 136 -0.80 -4.08 -4.90
N THR A 137 -1.88 -4.47 -4.21
CA THR A 137 -2.78 -5.52 -4.67
C THR A 137 -4.23 -5.14 -4.44
N PRO A 138 -5.16 -5.61 -5.28
CA PRO A 138 -6.58 -5.42 -5.01
C PRO A 138 -7.06 -6.37 -3.93
N LEU A 139 -8.10 -5.96 -3.21
CA LEU A 139 -8.83 -6.79 -2.25
C LEU A 139 -10.30 -6.81 -2.65
N THR A 140 -10.97 -7.92 -2.35
CA THR A 140 -12.43 -7.92 -2.38
C THR A 140 -12.95 -7.15 -1.16
N ALA A 141 -14.20 -6.68 -1.24
CA ALA A 141 -14.84 -6.02 -0.10
C ALA A 141 -14.88 -6.95 1.13
N ALA A 142 -15.13 -8.24 0.91
CA ALA A 142 -15.17 -9.24 1.98
C ALA A 142 -13.80 -9.40 2.66
N GLU A 143 -12.72 -9.46 1.86
CA GLU A 143 -11.35 -9.53 2.38
C GLU A 143 -11.01 -8.29 3.21
N PHE A 144 -11.30 -7.12 2.68
CA PHE A 144 -11.06 -5.86 3.39
C PHE A 144 -11.79 -5.83 4.75
N ARG A 145 -13.07 -6.14 4.76
CA ARG A 145 -13.87 -6.13 5.98
C ARG A 145 -13.42 -7.16 7.00
N THR A 146 -12.98 -8.32 6.54
CA THR A 146 -12.45 -9.37 7.41
C THR A 146 -11.19 -8.89 8.13
N ILE A 147 -10.25 -8.27 7.40
CA ILE A 147 -9.03 -7.74 8.00
C ILE A 147 -9.35 -6.61 8.98
N GLU A 148 -10.23 -5.71 8.59
CA GLU A 148 -10.66 -4.59 9.44
C GLU A 148 -11.27 -5.10 10.75
N LYS A 149 -12.12 -6.12 10.69
CA LYS A 149 -12.72 -6.73 11.85
C LYS A 149 -11.68 -7.38 12.76
N LEU A 150 -10.70 -8.06 12.20
CA LEU A 150 -9.61 -8.68 12.97
C LEU A 150 -8.73 -7.64 13.67
N GLY A 151 -8.56 -6.47 13.06
CA GLY A 151 -7.73 -5.39 13.59
C GLY A 151 -8.39 -4.54 14.68
N ARG A 152 -9.68 -4.59 14.77
CA ARG A 152 -10.45 -3.77 15.75
C ARG A 152 -10.58 -4.39 17.12
#